data_f43bfcd017a981d9e5c1b9fbbc02ce70
#
_entry.id   f43bfcd017a981d9e5c1b9fbbc02ce70
#
_cell.length_a   1.000
_cell.length_b   1.000
_cell.length_c   1.000
_cell.angle_alpha   90.00
_cell.angle_beta   90.00
_cell.angle_gamma   90.00
#
_symmetry.space_group_name_H-M   'P 1'
#
loop_
_entity.id
_entity.type
_entity.pdbx_description
1 polymer ?
#
loop_
_entity_poly.entity_id
_entity_poly.type
_entity_poly.pdbx_seq_one_letter_code
_entity_poly.pdbx_strand_id
1 'polypeptide(L)'
;MRMIYVFFKYLTFIGSFIRGFWEHITCQLLGMFVEEPGYLRANEMCGHVEFVFPKKNSAAYLAAIGPGVVNFITGLPVLLVGLSNLRVMGISFSDSAVLFVIYVAMVYFGISLMCSLFPSYEVALYLWERIRKNSSIAEKILLSPACLTVLIGSWLERFGIPQIFWGVAIALIFVL
;
A
#
# COMPACT_ATOMS: atom_id res chain seq x y z
N MET A 1 19.05 6.90 -0.91
CA MET A 1 17.86 6.05 -1.08
C MET A 1 16.80 6.31 0.02
N ARG A 2 17.17 6.35 1.31
CA ARG A 2 16.25 6.60 2.43
C ARG A 2 15.42 7.89 2.28
N MET A 3 16.03 8.99 1.85
CA MET A 3 15.33 10.28 1.67
C MET A 3 14.26 10.24 0.58
N ILE A 4 14.51 9.55 -0.54
CA ILE A 4 13.55 9.41 -1.65
C ILE A 4 12.32 8.63 -1.18
N TYR A 5 12.52 7.52 -0.49
CA TYR A 5 11.42 6.72 0.07
C TYR A 5 10.56 7.54 1.04
N VAL A 6 11.20 8.22 1.99
CA VAL A 6 10.52 9.06 2.97
C VAL A 6 9.72 10.18 2.27
N PHE A 7 10.31 10.86 1.28
CA PHE A 7 9.62 11.89 0.51
C PHE A 7 8.34 11.37 -0.15
N PHE A 8 8.41 10.24 -0.87
CA PHE A 8 7.24 9.66 -1.52
C PHE A 8 6.20 9.16 -0.53
N LYS A 9 6.61 8.62 0.62
CA LYS A 9 5.68 8.22 1.69
C LYS A 9 4.96 9.41 2.30
N TYR A 10 5.62 10.56 2.47
CA TYR A 10 4.95 11.78 2.91
C TYR A 10 4.04 12.38 1.83
N LEU A 11 4.41 12.29 0.56
CA LEU A 11 3.55 12.72 -0.53
C LEU A 11 2.23 11.90 -0.58
N THR A 12 2.28 10.62 -0.22
CA THR A 12 1.13 9.72 -0.17
C THR A 12 0.82 9.29 1.29
N PHE A 13 0.91 10.25 2.24
CA PHE A 13 0.84 9.95 3.68
C PHE A 13 -0.48 9.30 4.12
N ILE A 14 -1.60 9.65 3.47
CA ILE A 14 -2.92 9.07 3.79
C ILE A 14 -2.90 7.55 3.58
N GLY A 15 -2.39 7.07 2.46
CA GLY A 15 -2.29 5.64 2.18
C GLY A 15 -1.34 4.92 3.14
N SER A 16 -0.22 5.56 3.47
CA SER A 16 0.73 5.01 4.44
C SER A 16 0.13 4.93 5.84
N PHE A 17 -0.59 5.97 6.28
CA PHE A 17 -1.28 5.99 7.57
C PHE A 17 -2.35 4.89 7.65
N ILE A 18 -3.23 4.79 6.64
CA ILE A 18 -4.30 3.80 6.60
C ILE A 18 -3.73 2.38 6.56
N ARG A 19 -2.65 2.17 5.79
CA ARG A 19 -1.97 0.88 5.79
C ARG A 19 -1.46 0.50 7.17
N GLY A 20 -0.72 1.38 7.85
CA GLY A 20 -0.22 1.15 9.20
C GLY A 20 -1.34 0.87 10.19
N PHE A 21 -2.47 1.58 10.07
CA PHE A 21 -3.65 1.35 10.89
C PHE A 21 -4.23 -0.07 10.68
N TRP A 22 -4.40 -0.51 9.43
CA TRP A 22 -4.89 -1.85 9.13
C TRP A 22 -3.89 -2.94 9.53
N GLU A 23 -2.60 -2.67 9.38
CA GLU A 23 -1.53 -3.58 9.84
C GLU A 23 -1.59 -3.77 11.35
N HIS A 24 -1.76 -2.68 12.12
CA HIS A 24 -1.93 -2.72 13.57
C HIS A 24 -3.17 -3.54 13.97
N ILE A 25 -4.35 -3.25 13.39
CA ILE A 25 -5.58 -4.00 13.67
C ILE A 25 -5.39 -5.49 13.35
N THR A 26 -4.79 -5.80 12.20
CA THR A 26 -4.56 -7.19 11.78
C THR A 26 -3.63 -7.91 12.77
N CYS A 27 -2.58 -7.25 13.24
CA CYS A 27 -1.69 -7.80 14.26
C CYS A 27 -2.43 -8.06 15.58
N GLN A 28 -3.26 -7.11 16.04
CA GLN A 28 -4.06 -7.29 17.25
C GLN A 28 -5.05 -8.45 17.12
N LEU A 29 -5.77 -8.56 16.01
CA LEU A 29 -6.73 -9.65 15.75
C LEU A 29 -6.06 -11.03 15.72
N LEU A 30 -4.79 -11.08 15.30
CA LEU A 30 -3.99 -12.29 15.26
C LEU A 30 -3.26 -12.58 16.59
N GLY A 31 -3.47 -11.74 17.62
CA GLY A 31 -2.80 -11.88 18.92
C GLY A 31 -1.28 -11.69 18.85
N MET A 32 -0.80 -10.89 17.89
CA MET A 32 0.63 -10.60 17.71
C MET A 32 1.05 -9.45 18.59
N PHE A 33 2.26 -9.53 19.14
CA PHE A 33 2.83 -8.41 19.90
C PHE A 33 3.30 -7.32 18.93
N VAL A 34 2.77 -6.11 19.12
CA VAL A 34 3.15 -4.91 18.37
C VAL A 34 4.16 -4.14 19.21
N GLU A 35 5.36 -3.95 18.68
CA GLU A 35 6.42 -3.21 19.36
C GLU A 35 6.21 -1.71 19.21
N GLU A 36 6.16 -1.22 17.98
CA GLU A 36 5.97 0.19 17.70
C GLU A 36 5.13 0.45 16.44
N PRO A 37 4.05 1.25 16.51
CA PRO A 37 3.30 1.66 15.33
C PRO A 37 4.01 2.81 14.61
N GLY A 38 4.41 2.58 13.36
CA GLY A 38 5.14 3.55 12.53
C GLY A 38 4.25 4.34 11.56
N TYR A 39 3.06 4.81 11.99
CA TYR A 39 2.07 5.41 11.07
C TYR A 39 2.60 6.61 10.27
N LEU A 40 3.32 7.53 10.93
CA LEU A 40 3.85 8.76 10.32
C LEU A 40 5.27 9.03 10.82
N ARG A 41 6.18 8.09 10.60
CA ARG A 41 7.59 8.25 10.98
C ARG A 41 8.42 8.68 9.79
N ALA A 42 9.36 9.58 10.02
CA ALA A 42 10.36 10.00 9.03
C ALA A 42 11.49 8.95 8.86
N ASN A 43 11.12 7.68 8.67
CA ASN A 43 12.05 6.57 8.48
C ASN A 43 11.51 5.56 7.46
N GLU A 44 12.23 4.49 7.20
CA GLU A 44 11.85 3.43 6.27
C GLU A 44 10.61 2.62 6.72
N MET A 45 10.24 2.73 7.99
CA MET A 45 9.04 2.10 8.56
C MET A 45 7.80 3.00 8.54
N CYS A 46 7.86 4.13 7.83
CA CYS A 46 6.69 5.02 7.69
C CYS A 46 5.50 4.28 7.08
N GLY A 47 4.37 4.29 7.80
CA GLY A 47 3.16 3.57 7.40
C GLY A 47 3.21 2.06 7.61
N HIS A 48 4.12 1.56 8.42
CA HIS A 48 4.23 0.17 8.84
C HIS A 48 4.31 0.03 10.35
N VAL A 49 4.05 -1.17 10.84
CA VAL A 49 4.06 -1.51 12.26
C VAL A 49 5.18 -2.51 12.53
N GLU A 50 5.96 -2.24 13.57
CA GLU A 50 6.95 -3.20 14.06
C GLU A 50 6.26 -4.25 14.93
N PHE A 51 6.33 -5.51 14.52
CA PHE A 51 5.69 -6.62 15.24
C PHE A 51 6.55 -7.89 15.25
N VAL A 52 6.36 -8.69 16.27
CA VAL A 52 7.00 -10.00 16.37
C VAL A 52 6.28 -11.00 15.47
N PHE A 53 7.00 -11.61 14.53
CA PHE A 53 6.42 -12.57 13.59
C PHE A 53 5.86 -13.80 14.31
N PRO A 54 4.61 -14.20 13.99
CA PRO A 54 3.97 -15.34 14.60
C PRO A 54 4.60 -16.65 14.12
N LYS A 55 4.56 -17.68 14.95
CA LYS A 55 5.03 -19.03 14.56
C LYS A 55 4.22 -19.61 13.40
N LYS A 56 2.92 -19.32 13.35
CA LYS A 56 2.00 -19.84 12.34
C LYS A 56 2.17 -19.09 11.00
N ASN A 57 2.40 -19.83 9.92
CA ASN A 57 2.62 -19.26 8.58
C ASN A 57 1.44 -18.41 8.10
N SER A 58 0.21 -18.92 8.22
CA SER A 58 -0.98 -18.20 7.76
C SER A 58 -1.17 -16.82 8.42
N ALA A 59 -0.85 -16.71 9.71
CA ALA A 59 -0.92 -15.43 10.43
C ALA A 59 0.14 -14.44 9.91
N ALA A 60 1.36 -14.91 9.63
CA ALA A 60 2.41 -14.07 9.08
C ALA A 60 2.03 -13.52 7.69
N TYR A 61 1.45 -14.34 6.82
CA TYR A 61 0.98 -13.89 5.50
C TYR A 61 -0.17 -12.91 5.60
N LEU A 62 -1.16 -13.19 6.47
CA LEU A 62 -2.31 -12.31 6.64
C LEU A 62 -1.89 -10.94 7.19
N ALA A 63 -0.99 -10.90 8.17
CA ALA A 63 -0.47 -9.64 8.72
C ALA A 63 0.27 -8.81 7.67
N ALA A 64 1.05 -9.44 6.79
CA ALA A 64 1.85 -8.73 5.80
C ALA A 64 1.04 -8.30 4.56
N ILE A 65 0.14 -9.16 4.06
CA ILE A 65 -0.58 -8.94 2.79
C ILE A 65 -1.97 -8.32 3.03
N GLY A 66 -2.64 -8.68 4.12
CA GLY A 66 -4.00 -8.23 4.44
C GLY A 66 -4.22 -6.73 4.35
N PRO A 67 -3.39 -5.89 4.99
CA PRO A 67 -3.51 -4.43 4.92
C PRO A 67 -3.44 -3.89 3.49
N GLY A 68 -2.57 -4.45 2.66
CA GLY A 68 -2.47 -4.08 1.25
C GLY A 68 -3.72 -4.44 0.43
N VAL A 69 -4.32 -5.60 0.70
CA VAL A 69 -5.59 -6.00 0.06
C VAL A 69 -6.71 -5.04 0.44
N VAL A 70 -6.81 -4.63 1.70
CA VAL A 70 -7.80 -3.63 2.14
C VAL A 70 -7.57 -2.29 1.43
N ASN A 71 -6.33 -1.81 1.35
CA ASN A 71 -6.00 -0.59 0.62
C ASN A 71 -6.36 -0.69 -0.87
N PHE A 72 -6.15 -1.85 -1.50
CA PHE A 72 -6.54 -2.08 -2.89
C PHE A 72 -8.05 -2.04 -3.09
N ILE A 73 -8.81 -2.80 -2.28
CA ILE A 73 -10.27 -2.89 -2.37
C ILE A 73 -10.94 -1.54 -2.11
N THR A 74 -10.39 -0.72 -1.23
CA THR A 74 -10.93 0.61 -0.92
C THR A 74 -10.40 1.69 -1.87
N GLY A 75 -9.12 1.65 -2.22
CA GLY A 75 -8.46 2.68 -3.01
C GLY A 75 -8.87 2.68 -4.47
N LEU A 76 -8.97 1.50 -5.09
CA LEU A 76 -9.30 1.39 -6.51
C LEU A 76 -10.71 1.96 -6.84
N PRO A 77 -11.80 1.61 -6.16
CA PRO A 77 -13.11 2.20 -6.41
C PRO A 77 -13.13 3.72 -6.20
N VAL A 78 -12.51 4.21 -5.13
CA VAL A 78 -12.46 5.66 -4.85
C VAL A 78 -11.71 6.40 -5.95
N LEU A 79 -10.58 5.86 -6.42
CA LEU A 79 -9.82 6.40 -7.54
C LEU A 79 -10.66 6.44 -8.82
N LEU A 80 -11.32 5.33 -9.16
CA LEU A 80 -12.15 5.24 -10.37
C LEU A 80 -13.32 6.21 -10.33
N VAL A 81 -14.01 6.35 -9.21
CA VAL A 81 -15.11 7.31 -9.05
C VAL A 81 -14.61 8.73 -9.23
N GLY A 82 -13.51 9.11 -8.58
CA GLY A 82 -12.90 10.43 -8.72
C GLY A 82 -12.52 10.74 -10.17
N LEU A 83 -11.80 9.83 -10.84
CA LEU A 83 -11.38 10.00 -12.25
C LEU A 83 -12.57 10.05 -13.21
N SER A 84 -13.57 9.18 -13.03
CA SER A 84 -14.76 9.15 -13.89
C SER A 84 -15.52 10.47 -13.83
N ASN A 85 -15.71 11.05 -12.66
CA ASN A 85 -16.43 12.31 -12.52
C ASN A 85 -15.63 13.50 -13.09
N LEU A 86 -14.33 13.54 -12.89
CA LEU A 86 -13.50 14.61 -13.44
C LEU A 86 -13.32 14.51 -14.96
N ARG A 87 -13.14 13.30 -15.51
CA ARG A 87 -12.78 13.12 -16.92
C ARG A 87 -13.98 12.79 -17.79
N VAL A 88 -14.85 11.83 -17.38
CA VAL A 88 -15.98 11.36 -18.20
C VAL A 88 -17.18 12.31 -18.06
N MET A 89 -17.51 12.71 -16.84
CA MET A 89 -18.59 13.68 -16.60
C MET A 89 -18.18 15.12 -16.84
N GLY A 90 -16.88 15.38 -16.95
CA GLY A 90 -16.33 16.69 -17.27
C GLY A 90 -16.56 17.74 -16.17
N ILE A 91 -16.69 17.31 -14.91
CA ILE A 91 -16.92 18.24 -13.80
C ILE A 91 -15.69 19.13 -13.63
N SER A 92 -15.87 20.42 -13.86
CA SER A 92 -14.84 21.44 -13.76
C SER A 92 -15.05 22.36 -12.56
N PHE A 93 -14.02 23.13 -12.24
CA PHE A 93 -14.10 24.12 -11.16
C PHE A 93 -15.17 25.18 -11.41
N SER A 94 -15.44 25.53 -12.69
CA SER A 94 -16.47 26.48 -13.09
C SER A 94 -17.89 25.99 -12.88
N ASP A 95 -18.12 24.65 -12.93
CA ASP A 95 -19.47 24.10 -12.77
C ASP A 95 -19.85 24.02 -11.29
N SER A 96 -18.94 23.50 -10.46
CA SER A 96 -19.08 23.45 -9.00
C SER A 96 -17.73 23.28 -8.34
N ALA A 97 -17.22 24.34 -7.74
CA ALA A 97 -15.94 24.29 -7.02
C ALA A 97 -15.92 23.21 -5.92
N VAL A 98 -17.05 23.01 -5.22
CA VAL A 98 -17.14 22.02 -4.13
C VAL A 98 -17.03 20.61 -4.68
N LEU A 99 -17.78 20.25 -5.72
CA LEU A 99 -17.73 18.92 -6.32
C LEU A 99 -16.36 18.64 -6.95
N PHE A 100 -15.79 19.62 -7.63
CA PHE A 100 -14.45 19.50 -8.20
C PHE A 100 -13.41 19.19 -7.13
N VAL A 101 -13.38 19.91 -6.01
CA VAL A 101 -12.46 19.68 -4.91
C VAL A 101 -12.66 18.30 -4.30
N ILE A 102 -13.92 17.86 -4.12
CA ILE A 102 -14.22 16.50 -3.60
C ILE A 102 -13.65 15.42 -4.53
N TYR A 103 -13.85 15.50 -5.84
CA TYR A 103 -13.35 14.49 -6.76
C TYR A 103 -11.83 14.52 -6.90
N VAL A 104 -11.19 15.68 -6.86
CA VAL A 104 -9.73 15.80 -6.79
C VAL A 104 -9.20 15.15 -5.49
N ALA A 105 -9.86 15.39 -4.36
CA ALA A 105 -9.52 14.76 -3.10
C ALA A 105 -9.69 13.22 -3.16
N MET A 106 -10.76 12.72 -3.81
CA MET A 106 -10.96 11.29 -4.03
C MET A 106 -9.85 10.68 -4.89
N VAL A 107 -9.44 11.34 -5.96
CA VAL A 107 -8.31 10.89 -6.80
C VAL A 107 -7.03 10.82 -5.96
N TYR A 108 -6.71 11.88 -5.21
CA TYR A 108 -5.53 11.89 -4.34
C TYR A 108 -5.58 10.77 -3.28
N PHE A 109 -6.73 10.59 -2.63
CA PHE A 109 -6.95 9.54 -1.65
C PHE A 109 -6.76 8.14 -2.26
N GLY A 110 -7.40 7.89 -3.40
CA GLY A 110 -7.29 6.62 -4.12
C GLY A 110 -5.86 6.30 -4.55
N ILE A 111 -5.13 7.28 -5.13
CA ILE A 111 -3.72 7.11 -5.48
C ILE A 111 -2.89 6.80 -4.24
N SER A 112 -3.12 7.54 -3.16
CA SER A 112 -2.38 7.39 -1.92
C SER A 112 -2.51 5.97 -1.36
N LEU A 113 -3.71 5.38 -1.41
CA LEU A 113 -3.94 3.98 -1.05
C LEU A 113 -3.25 3.00 -2.01
N MET A 114 -3.35 3.24 -3.32
CA MET A 114 -2.74 2.40 -4.36
C MET A 114 -1.20 2.44 -4.35
N CYS A 115 -0.60 3.50 -3.80
CA CYS A 115 0.84 3.61 -3.60
C CYS A 115 1.35 2.94 -2.30
N SER A 116 0.45 2.41 -1.48
CA SER A 116 0.77 1.80 -0.17
C SER A 116 0.16 0.40 -0.05
N LEU A 117 0.40 -0.45 -1.06
CA LEU A 117 -0.14 -1.82 -1.11
C LEU A 117 0.79 -2.85 -0.47
N PHE A 118 2.10 -2.66 -0.60
CA PHE A 118 3.06 -3.68 -0.20
C PHE A 118 3.58 -3.47 1.22
N PRO A 119 3.96 -4.54 1.94
CA PRO A 119 4.61 -4.43 3.25
C PRO A 119 5.98 -3.77 3.13
N SER A 120 6.62 -3.46 4.25
CA SER A 120 8.01 -3.03 4.23
C SER A 120 8.89 -4.09 3.57
N TYR A 121 9.98 -3.67 2.92
CA TYR A 121 10.89 -4.59 2.25
C TYR A 121 11.44 -5.67 3.19
N GLU A 122 11.66 -5.32 4.45
CA GLU A 122 12.14 -6.25 5.48
C GLU A 122 11.13 -7.36 5.78
N VAL A 123 9.86 -7.00 5.91
CA VAL A 123 8.75 -7.96 6.09
C VAL A 123 8.61 -8.85 4.85
N ALA A 124 8.69 -8.29 3.66
CA ALA A 124 8.62 -9.06 2.41
C ALA A 124 9.79 -10.05 2.28
N LEU A 125 11.00 -9.62 2.62
CA LEU A 125 12.19 -10.47 2.61
C LEU A 125 12.06 -11.62 3.63
N TYR A 126 11.60 -11.31 4.84
CA TYR A 126 11.35 -12.32 5.86
C TYR A 126 10.34 -13.37 5.40
N LEU A 127 9.22 -12.97 4.77
CA LEU A 127 8.24 -13.90 4.21
C LEU A 127 8.86 -14.81 3.14
N TRP A 128 9.65 -14.24 2.25
CA TRP A 128 10.35 -14.99 1.22
C TRP A 128 11.30 -16.04 1.80
N GLU A 129 12.12 -15.65 2.78
CA GLU A 129 13.02 -16.60 3.47
C GLU A 129 12.28 -17.69 4.22
N ARG A 130 11.15 -17.33 4.84
CA ARG A 130 10.31 -18.27 5.59
C ARG A 130 9.71 -19.35 4.69
N ILE A 131 9.18 -18.97 3.51
CA ILE A 131 8.71 -19.95 2.52
C ILE A 131 9.84 -20.89 2.12
N ARG A 132 11.00 -20.33 1.80
CA ARG A 132 12.12 -21.12 1.32
C ARG A 132 12.62 -22.14 2.36
N LYS A 133 12.64 -21.75 3.65
CA LYS A 133 13.21 -22.60 4.72
C LYS A 133 12.19 -23.53 5.37
N ASN A 134 10.96 -23.06 5.64
CA ASN A 134 10.04 -23.71 6.58
C ASN A 134 8.71 -24.19 5.96
N SER A 135 8.54 -24.12 4.64
CA SER A 135 7.30 -24.54 4.00
C SER A 135 7.41 -25.89 3.29
N SER A 136 6.29 -26.60 3.20
CA SER A 136 6.19 -27.83 2.42
C SER A 136 6.36 -27.55 0.91
N ILE A 137 6.62 -28.58 0.11
CA ILE A 137 6.79 -28.42 -1.35
C ILE A 137 5.54 -27.84 -1.99
N ALA A 138 4.35 -28.26 -1.58
CA ALA A 138 3.09 -27.75 -2.09
C ALA A 138 2.90 -26.26 -1.73
N GLU A 139 3.18 -25.86 -0.50
CA GLU A 139 3.15 -24.45 -0.08
C GLU A 139 4.16 -23.61 -0.84
N LYS A 140 5.37 -24.13 -1.09
CA LYS A 140 6.38 -23.43 -1.89
C LYS A 140 5.88 -23.13 -3.29
N ILE A 141 5.30 -24.10 -3.99
CA ILE A 141 4.79 -23.93 -5.34
C ILE A 141 3.63 -22.90 -5.36
N LEU A 142 2.72 -23.01 -4.39
CA LEU A 142 1.52 -22.14 -4.36
C LEU A 142 1.83 -20.70 -3.91
N LEU A 143 2.67 -20.53 -2.89
CA LEU A 143 2.90 -19.22 -2.24
C LEU A 143 4.11 -18.46 -2.81
N SER A 144 5.09 -19.15 -3.42
CA SER A 144 6.27 -18.49 -3.98
C SER A 144 5.95 -17.38 -4.99
N PRO A 145 5.01 -17.55 -5.96
CA PRO A 145 4.68 -16.47 -6.89
C PRO A 145 4.13 -15.23 -6.17
N ALA A 146 3.22 -15.45 -5.20
CA ALA A 146 2.64 -14.35 -4.42
C ALA A 146 3.69 -13.62 -3.59
N CYS A 147 4.56 -14.35 -2.89
CA CYS A 147 5.62 -13.72 -2.10
C CYS A 147 6.70 -13.06 -2.94
N LEU A 148 7.00 -13.58 -4.13
CA LEU A 148 7.89 -12.94 -5.07
C LEU A 148 7.28 -11.61 -5.57
N THR A 149 5.99 -11.60 -5.90
CA THR A 149 5.27 -10.37 -6.27
C THR A 149 5.30 -9.34 -5.15
N VAL A 150 5.07 -9.78 -3.90
CA VAL A 150 5.14 -8.91 -2.73
C VAL A 150 6.56 -8.36 -2.53
N LEU A 151 7.59 -9.19 -2.69
CA LEU A 151 8.98 -8.78 -2.55
C LEU A 151 9.38 -7.74 -3.63
N ILE A 152 9.03 -8.01 -4.89
CA ILE A 152 9.27 -7.07 -5.99
C ILE A 152 8.48 -5.78 -5.78
N GLY A 153 7.20 -5.86 -5.40
CA GLY A 153 6.36 -4.71 -5.13
C GLY A 153 6.89 -3.83 -4.01
N SER A 154 7.31 -4.44 -2.89
CA SER A 154 7.94 -3.72 -1.78
C SER A 154 9.26 -3.06 -2.19
N TRP A 155 10.05 -3.73 -3.04
CA TRP A 155 11.28 -3.16 -3.58
C TRP A 155 10.99 -1.96 -4.49
N LEU A 156 10.02 -2.06 -5.39
CA LEU A 156 9.60 -0.96 -6.28
C LEU A 156 9.04 0.23 -5.47
N GLU A 157 8.25 -0.04 -4.43
CA GLU A 157 7.69 0.99 -3.55
C GLU A 157 8.80 1.76 -2.80
N ARG A 158 9.91 1.11 -2.46
CA ARG A 158 11.08 1.74 -1.85
C ARG A 158 11.71 2.82 -2.72
N PHE A 159 11.58 2.73 -4.03
CA PHE A 159 12.08 3.74 -5.00
C PHE A 159 11.03 4.76 -5.42
N GLY A 160 9.82 4.68 -4.90
CA GLY A 160 8.72 5.57 -5.30
C GLY A 160 8.16 5.29 -6.69
N ILE A 161 8.44 4.10 -7.26
CA ILE A 161 7.97 3.73 -8.60
C ILE A 161 6.45 3.72 -8.72
N PRO A 162 5.66 3.21 -7.74
CA PRO A 162 4.21 3.29 -7.79
C PRO A 162 3.70 4.74 -7.86
N GLN A 163 4.31 5.67 -7.13
CA GLN A 163 3.93 7.08 -7.15
C GLN A 163 4.20 7.71 -8.51
N ILE A 164 5.35 7.43 -9.11
CA ILE A 164 5.71 7.91 -10.45
C ILE A 164 4.75 7.30 -11.48
N PHE A 165 4.47 6.00 -11.40
CA PHE A 165 3.54 5.31 -12.30
C PHE A 165 2.14 5.93 -12.27
N TRP A 166 1.56 6.13 -11.09
CA TRP A 166 0.25 6.75 -10.96
C TRP A 166 0.24 8.22 -11.39
N GLY A 167 1.31 8.96 -11.09
CA GLY A 167 1.46 10.34 -11.57
C GLY A 167 1.45 10.44 -13.09
N VAL A 168 2.22 9.58 -13.77
CA VAL A 168 2.25 9.51 -15.25
C VAL A 168 0.91 9.02 -15.81
N ALA A 169 0.31 7.97 -15.23
CA ALA A 169 -0.97 7.44 -15.68
C ALA A 169 -2.08 8.51 -15.64
N ILE A 170 -2.14 9.30 -14.56
CA ILE A 170 -3.11 10.40 -14.46
C ILE A 170 -2.81 11.51 -15.44
N ALA A 171 -1.55 11.93 -15.56
CA ALA A 171 -1.19 12.93 -16.55
C ALA A 171 -1.62 12.51 -17.96
N LEU A 172 -1.43 11.24 -18.34
CA LEU A 172 -1.88 10.71 -19.63
C LEU A 172 -3.41 10.74 -19.77
N ILE A 173 -4.16 10.38 -18.72
CA ILE A 173 -5.63 10.40 -18.73
C ILE A 173 -6.18 11.82 -18.96
N PHE A 174 -5.49 12.86 -18.47
CA PHE A 174 -5.94 14.24 -18.65
C PHE A 174 -5.40 14.92 -19.92
N VAL A 175 -4.34 14.38 -20.53
CA VAL A 175 -3.78 14.91 -21.80
C VAL A 175 -4.44 14.28 -23.02
N LEU A 176 -4.77 12.99 -22.96
CA LEU A 176 -5.47 12.24 -24.02
C LEU A 176 -6.98 12.41 -23.90
#